data_c21acab21e1d4cbbf9ecbd1e33beed3c
#
_entry.id   c21acab21e1d4cbbf9ecbd1e33beed3c
#
_cell.length_a   1.000
_cell.length_b   1.000
_cell.length_c   1.000
_cell.angle_alpha   90.00
_cell.angle_beta   90.00
_cell.angle_gamma   90.00
#
_symmetry.space_group_name_H-M   'P 1'
#
loop_
_entity.id
_entity.type
_entity.pdbx_description
1 polymer ?
#
loop_
_entity_poly.entity_id
_entity_poly.type
_entity_poly.pdbx_seq_one_letter_code
_entity_poly.pdbx_strand_id
1 'polypeptide(L)'
;MPIRRPLRLAAMYRRLLVAATAVLVAATSAACNSDSTAPAEAIPMDQQEWAASLGVTLSQFTRLTSGVYFLDTTVGTGTAVSGTPTVKVAYAGYLPNGTKFDENTAGVCFPLNNLIPGWQVGLQGMKVTGTRRLLIPPEYGYGAAGNGPVPGNANLLFNITLQQVGC
;
A
#
# COMPACT_ATOMS: atom_id res chain seq x y z
N MET A 1 79.82 10.69 12.77
CA MET A 1 80.37 10.39 14.14
C MET A 1 79.24 10.47 15.12
N PRO A 2 79.25 9.69 16.17
CA PRO A 2 79.00 8.24 16.26
C PRO A 2 77.69 7.95 16.99
N ILE A 3 77.01 6.88 16.56
CA ILE A 3 76.88 5.57 17.30
C ILE A 3 76.47 5.69 18.77
N ARG A 4 75.29 5.12 19.11
CA ARG A 4 75.15 3.99 20.01
C ARG A 4 73.67 3.63 20.25
N ARG A 5 73.31 2.44 19.81
CA ARG A 5 72.40 1.54 20.53
C ARG A 5 73.14 1.09 21.82
N PRO A 6 72.54 0.52 22.83
CA PRO A 6 71.69 -0.68 22.76
C PRO A 6 70.65 -0.91 23.91
N LEU A 7 70.10 -2.09 23.80
CA LEU A 7 69.70 -3.15 24.73
C LEU A 7 68.32 -3.01 25.43
N ARG A 8 67.45 -3.92 25.00
CA ARG A 8 67.16 -5.24 25.62
C ARG A 8 66.81 -5.19 27.11
N LEU A 9 65.61 -5.66 27.41
CA LEU A 9 65.24 -6.72 28.36
C LEU A 9 63.73 -6.82 28.33
N ALA A 10 63.10 -7.79 27.84
CA ALA A 10 62.99 -9.21 28.21
C ALA A 10 62.39 -9.43 29.59
N ALA A 11 61.33 -10.17 29.53
CA ALA A 11 60.78 -11.07 30.56
C ALA A 11 59.88 -10.40 31.64
N MET A 12 58.66 -10.83 31.81
CA MET A 12 58.39 -12.09 32.48
C MET A 12 56.90 -12.40 32.45
N TYR A 13 56.60 -13.54 31.98
CA TYR A 13 55.40 -14.32 32.20
C TYR A 13 54.88 -14.21 33.64
N ARG A 14 53.59 -13.87 33.75
CA ARG A 14 52.83 -14.36 34.90
C ARG A 14 51.51 -14.93 34.40
N ARG A 15 51.49 -16.24 34.33
CA ARG A 15 50.29 -17.05 34.19
C ARG A 15 49.42 -16.82 35.40
N LEU A 16 48.23 -16.36 35.23
CA LEU A 16 47.14 -16.52 36.18
C LEU A 16 45.98 -17.17 35.42
N LEU A 17 45.84 -18.45 35.69
CA LEU A 17 44.67 -19.24 35.43
C LEU A 17 43.52 -18.63 36.24
N VAL A 18 42.52 -18.07 35.57
CA VAL A 18 41.20 -17.82 36.14
C VAL A 18 40.23 -18.72 35.40
N ALA A 19 39.66 -19.63 36.15
CA ALA A 19 38.71 -20.62 35.73
C ALA A 19 37.50 -19.92 35.04
N ALA A 20 37.27 -20.29 33.80
CA ALA A 20 36.07 -19.92 33.08
C ALA A 20 34.90 -20.79 33.56
N THR A 21 34.06 -20.27 34.44
CA THR A 21 32.74 -20.83 34.67
C THR A 21 31.87 -20.45 33.48
N ALA A 22 31.68 -21.38 32.55
CA ALA A 22 30.71 -21.27 31.49
C ALA A 22 29.31 -21.33 32.11
N VAL A 23 28.69 -20.17 32.26
CA VAL A 23 27.25 -20.09 32.50
C VAL A 23 26.55 -20.31 31.14
N LEU A 24 26.08 -21.53 30.96
CA LEU A 24 25.23 -21.92 29.85
C LEU A 24 23.87 -21.28 30.07
N VAL A 25 23.66 -20.07 29.52
CA VAL A 25 22.33 -19.49 29.42
C VAL A 25 21.61 -20.25 28.33
N ALA A 26 20.80 -21.21 28.71
CA ALA A 26 19.83 -21.82 27.83
C ALA A 26 18.80 -20.73 27.45
N ALA A 27 18.99 -20.13 26.27
CA ALA A 27 17.97 -19.32 25.64
C ALA A 27 16.82 -20.26 25.22
N THR A 28 15.81 -20.39 26.09
CA THR A 28 14.52 -20.92 25.69
C THR A 28 13.92 -19.94 24.73
N SER A 29 14.09 -20.17 23.44
CA SER A 29 13.28 -19.54 22.40
C SER A 29 11.84 -20.03 22.61
N ALA A 30 11.08 -19.29 23.39
CA ALA A 30 9.63 -19.38 23.33
C ALA A 30 9.25 -18.98 21.90
N ALA A 31 9.03 -19.97 21.06
CA ALA A 31 8.31 -19.79 19.82
C ALA A 31 6.88 -19.34 20.22
N CYS A 32 6.67 -18.04 20.30
CA CYS A 32 5.33 -17.50 20.25
C CYS A 32 4.79 -17.84 18.85
N ASN A 33 4.04 -18.93 18.77
CA ASN A 33 3.06 -19.12 17.73
C ASN A 33 2.06 -17.98 17.94
N SER A 34 2.31 -16.85 17.29
CA SER A 34 1.29 -15.83 17.09
C SER A 34 0.33 -16.33 16.02
N ASP A 35 -0.56 -17.23 16.42
CA ASP A 35 -1.83 -17.44 15.76
C ASP A 35 -2.65 -16.17 16.01
N SER A 36 -2.22 -15.06 15.40
CA SER A 36 -2.96 -13.82 15.51
C SER A 36 -4.12 -13.87 14.52
N THR A 37 -5.26 -14.31 15.02
CA THR A 37 -6.59 -14.17 14.40
C THR A 37 -7.04 -12.69 14.38
N ALA A 38 -6.13 -11.76 14.68
CA ALA A 38 -6.41 -10.34 14.54
C ALA A 38 -6.49 -9.98 13.05
N PRO A 39 -7.47 -9.21 12.60
CA PRO A 39 -7.49 -8.68 11.25
C PRO A 39 -6.17 -7.97 10.97
N ALA A 40 -5.56 -8.21 9.79
CA ALA A 40 -4.36 -7.48 9.39
C ALA A 40 -4.62 -5.98 9.53
N GLU A 41 -3.68 -5.24 10.13
CA GLU A 41 -3.80 -3.79 10.21
C GLU A 41 -3.77 -3.17 8.81
N ALA A 42 -4.46 -2.04 8.65
CA ALA A 42 -4.45 -1.30 7.39
C ALA A 42 -3.04 -0.74 7.13
N ILE A 43 -2.49 -1.03 5.96
CA ILE A 43 -1.19 -0.48 5.54
C ILE A 43 -1.42 0.96 5.05
N PRO A 44 -0.74 1.97 5.62
CA PRO A 44 -0.83 3.34 5.11
C PRO A 44 -0.48 3.40 3.62
N MET A 45 -1.18 4.25 2.85
CA MET A 45 -1.04 4.29 1.39
C MET A 45 0.39 4.61 0.93
N ASP A 46 1.12 5.41 1.69
CA ASP A 46 2.53 5.77 1.43
C ASP A 46 3.53 4.66 1.75
N GLN A 47 3.10 3.64 2.48
CA GLN A 47 3.87 2.44 2.81
C GLN A 47 3.39 1.21 2.02
N GLN A 48 2.32 1.36 1.24
CA GLN A 48 1.77 0.27 0.45
C GLN A 48 2.70 -0.09 -0.70
N GLU A 49 3.18 -1.33 -0.71
CA GLU A 49 3.85 -1.91 -1.87
C GLU A 49 2.81 -2.38 -2.90
N TRP A 50 3.02 -1.97 -4.15
CA TRP A 50 2.18 -2.33 -5.27
C TRP A 50 2.94 -3.24 -6.22
N ALA A 51 2.27 -4.28 -6.73
CA ALA A 51 2.87 -5.14 -7.75
C ALA A 51 3.33 -4.30 -8.96
N ALA A 52 4.51 -4.60 -9.48
CA ALA A 52 5.11 -3.86 -10.60
C ALA A 52 4.21 -3.83 -11.85
N SER A 53 3.41 -4.88 -12.06
CA SER A 53 2.41 -4.97 -13.15
C SER A 53 1.34 -3.89 -13.09
N LEU A 54 1.09 -3.31 -11.91
CA LEU A 54 0.11 -2.25 -11.74
C LEU A 54 0.68 -0.87 -12.09
N GLY A 55 2.00 -0.69 -12.14
CA GLY A 55 2.65 0.58 -12.49
C GLY A 55 2.18 1.75 -11.62
N VAL A 56 2.09 1.55 -10.30
CA VAL A 56 1.71 2.59 -9.35
C VAL A 56 2.96 3.33 -8.91
N THR A 57 3.01 4.63 -9.15
CA THR A 57 4.02 5.56 -8.63
C THR A 57 3.28 6.65 -7.88
N LEU A 58 3.25 6.57 -6.54
CA LEU A 58 2.38 7.40 -5.70
C LEU A 58 2.58 8.90 -5.91
N SER A 59 3.82 9.34 -6.20
CA SER A 59 4.14 10.75 -6.46
C SER A 59 3.46 11.35 -7.71
N GLN A 60 2.91 10.51 -8.59
CA GLN A 60 2.14 10.96 -9.76
C GLN A 60 0.66 11.22 -9.42
N PHE A 61 0.20 10.73 -8.28
CA PHE A 61 -1.19 10.86 -7.87
C PHE A 61 -1.41 12.13 -7.04
N THR A 62 -2.56 12.73 -7.22
CA THR A 62 -3.04 13.83 -6.36
C THR A 62 -3.79 13.24 -5.17
N ARG A 63 -3.37 13.61 -3.96
CA ARG A 63 -4.03 13.19 -2.71
C ARG A 63 -5.19 14.13 -2.40
N LEU A 64 -6.37 13.57 -2.16
CA LEU A 64 -7.51 14.29 -1.63
C LEU A 64 -7.43 14.39 -0.09
N THR A 65 -8.16 15.32 0.49
CA THR A 65 -8.25 15.48 1.97
C THR A 65 -8.82 14.23 2.65
N SER A 66 -9.61 13.44 1.94
CA SER A 66 -10.14 12.15 2.37
C SER A 66 -9.09 11.04 2.49
N GLY A 67 -7.87 11.23 1.97
CA GLY A 67 -6.87 10.17 1.88
C GLY A 67 -6.97 9.31 0.62
N VAL A 68 -7.99 9.48 -0.21
CA VAL A 68 -8.08 8.89 -1.55
C VAL A 68 -7.12 9.62 -2.49
N TYR A 69 -6.47 8.88 -3.39
CA TYR A 69 -5.58 9.44 -4.40
C TYR A 69 -6.15 9.21 -5.80
N PHE A 70 -5.95 10.17 -6.69
CA PHE A 70 -6.35 10.02 -8.08
C PHE A 70 -5.25 10.46 -9.06
N LEU A 71 -5.28 9.86 -10.25
CA LEU A 71 -4.44 10.22 -11.39
C LEU A 71 -5.28 10.16 -12.66
N ASP A 72 -5.47 11.29 -13.34
CA ASP A 72 -6.07 11.31 -14.68
C ASP A 72 -5.01 10.88 -15.70
N THR A 73 -5.17 9.68 -16.26
CA THR A 73 -4.32 9.21 -17.37
C THR A 73 -4.80 9.75 -18.70
N THR A 74 -6.09 10.08 -18.78
CA THR A 74 -6.71 10.83 -19.89
C THR A 74 -7.70 11.82 -19.31
N VAL A 75 -7.53 13.10 -19.63
CA VAL A 75 -8.50 14.14 -19.26
C VAL A 75 -9.64 14.10 -20.27
N GLY A 76 -10.86 13.81 -19.80
CA GLY A 76 -12.05 13.83 -20.66
C GLY A 76 -12.47 15.24 -21.08
N THR A 77 -13.34 15.31 -22.06
CA THR A 77 -13.84 16.58 -22.63
C THR A 77 -15.34 16.83 -22.41
N GLY A 78 -16.10 15.79 -22.01
CA GLY A 78 -17.54 15.88 -21.81
C GLY A 78 -17.96 16.42 -20.44
N THR A 79 -19.20 16.12 -20.06
CA THR A 79 -19.80 16.53 -18.78
C THR A 79 -18.97 16.03 -17.60
N ALA A 80 -18.71 16.91 -16.64
CA ALA A 80 -18.00 16.54 -15.41
C ALA A 80 -18.96 15.94 -14.37
N VAL A 81 -18.45 14.99 -13.59
CA VAL A 81 -19.16 14.47 -12.42
C VAL A 81 -19.24 15.57 -11.36
N SER A 82 -20.44 15.84 -10.88
CA SER A 82 -20.72 16.78 -9.79
C SER A 82 -21.83 16.23 -8.90
N GLY A 83 -21.59 16.19 -7.59
CA GLY A 83 -22.53 15.56 -6.66
C GLY A 83 -22.57 14.03 -6.82
N THR A 84 -23.75 13.45 -6.78
CA THR A 84 -23.95 11.99 -6.81
C THR A 84 -24.86 11.54 -7.95
N PRO A 85 -24.54 11.88 -9.22
CA PRO A 85 -25.34 11.45 -10.36
C PRO A 85 -25.22 9.94 -10.58
N THR A 86 -26.07 9.39 -11.45
CA THR A 86 -25.79 8.08 -12.05
C THR A 86 -24.63 8.23 -13.04
N VAL A 87 -23.67 7.32 -13.01
CA VAL A 87 -22.52 7.33 -13.92
C VAL A 87 -22.41 6.01 -14.67
N LYS A 88 -22.14 6.07 -15.96
CA LYS A 88 -21.78 4.89 -16.76
C LYS A 88 -20.27 4.81 -16.85
N VAL A 89 -19.72 3.71 -16.35
CA VAL A 89 -18.26 3.49 -16.28
C VAL A 89 -17.87 2.10 -16.75
N ALA A 90 -16.77 2.02 -17.48
CA ALA A 90 -15.98 0.79 -17.60
C ALA A 90 -14.88 0.85 -16.54
N TYR A 91 -14.59 -0.27 -15.89
CA TYR A 91 -13.60 -0.28 -14.81
C TYR A 91 -12.92 -1.64 -14.62
N ALA A 92 -11.80 -1.62 -13.94
CA ALA A 92 -11.13 -2.79 -13.38
C ALA A 92 -10.56 -2.45 -12.01
N GLY A 93 -10.84 -3.30 -11.01
CA GLY A 93 -10.38 -3.18 -9.63
C GLY A 93 -9.30 -4.20 -9.30
N TYR A 94 -8.25 -3.76 -8.59
CA TYR A 94 -7.09 -4.56 -8.26
C TYR A 94 -6.70 -4.44 -6.80
N LEU A 95 -6.24 -5.57 -6.23
CA LEU A 95 -5.53 -5.61 -4.97
C LEU A 95 -4.05 -5.19 -5.17
N PRO A 96 -3.34 -4.79 -4.10
CA PRO A 96 -1.94 -4.37 -4.19
C PRO A 96 -1.01 -5.42 -4.82
N ASN A 97 -1.28 -6.71 -4.62
CA ASN A 97 -0.52 -7.82 -5.18
C ASN A 97 -0.73 -8.03 -6.69
N GLY A 98 -1.55 -7.21 -7.35
CA GLY A 98 -1.88 -7.31 -8.77
C GLY A 98 -3.09 -8.18 -9.09
N THR A 99 -3.71 -8.83 -8.10
CA THR A 99 -4.91 -9.63 -8.32
C THR A 99 -6.09 -8.72 -8.69
N LYS A 100 -6.69 -8.97 -9.84
CA LYS A 100 -7.93 -8.31 -10.26
C LYS A 100 -9.09 -8.97 -9.51
N PHE A 101 -9.88 -8.19 -8.78
CA PHE A 101 -11.00 -8.70 -8.00
C PHE A 101 -12.37 -8.40 -8.64
N ASP A 102 -12.45 -7.38 -9.50
CA ASP A 102 -13.69 -7.01 -10.19
C ASP A 102 -13.41 -6.25 -11.47
N GLU A 103 -14.28 -6.39 -12.48
CA GLU A 103 -14.20 -5.60 -13.72
C GLU A 103 -15.53 -5.55 -14.48
N ASN A 104 -15.73 -4.47 -15.21
CA ASN A 104 -16.72 -4.37 -16.26
C ASN A 104 -16.17 -3.51 -17.40
N THR A 105 -15.85 -4.13 -18.53
CA THR A 105 -15.24 -3.45 -19.68
C THR A 105 -16.26 -2.86 -20.66
N ALA A 106 -17.50 -3.36 -20.63
CA ALA A 106 -18.56 -2.87 -21.52
C ALA A 106 -19.15 -1.52 -21.04
N GLY A 107 -19.05 -1.27 -19.74
CA GLY A 107 -19.66 -0.11 -19.09
C GLY A 107 -21.02 -0.44 -18.49
N VAL A 108 -21.20 -0.04 -17.25
CA VAL A 108 -22.39 -0.25 -16.43
C VAL A 108 -22.78 1.04 -15.74
N CYS A 109 -24.10 1.26 -15.58
CA CYS A 109 -24.65 2.43 -14.91
C CYS A 109 -24.81 2.16 -13.41
N PHE A 110 -24.24 3.05 -12.61
CA PHE A 110 -24.38 3.03 -11.17
C PHE A 110 -24.84 4.38 -10.61
N PRO A 111 -25.83 4.43 -9.71
CA PRO A 111 -26.01 5.59 -8.85
C PRO A 111 -24.75 5.77 -7.99
N LEU A 112 -24.08 6.92 -8.10
CA LEU A 112 -22.79 7.13 -7.46
C LEU A 112 -22.87 7.05 -5.92
N ASN A 113 -24.01 7.43 -5.33
CA ASN A 113 -24.25 7.31 -3.89
C ASN A 113 -24.39 5.87 -3.38
N ASN A 114 -24.53 4.87 -4.26
CA ASN A 114 -24.59 3.45 -3.88
C ASN A 114 -23.22 2.77 -3.96
N LEU A 115 -22.19 3.50 -4.38
CA LEU A 115 -20.83 2.99 -4.49
C LEU A 115 -20.01 3.30 -3.24
N ILE A 116 -18.87 2.61 -3.10
CA ILE A 116 -17.94 2.87 -2.00
C ILE A 116 -17.55 4.36 -1.92
N PRO A 117 -17.34 4.90 -0.71
CA PRO A 117 -17.05 6.33 -0.54
C PRO A 117 -15.88 6.83 -1.37
N GLY A 118 -14.88 5.98 -1.62
CA GLY A 118 -13.72 6.32 -2.45
C GLY A 118 -14.08 6.69 -3.89
N TRP A 119 -15.12 6.06 -4.47
CA TRP A 119 -15.62 6.44 -5.78
C TRP A 119 -16.42 7.75 -5.73
N GLN A 120 -17.21 7.94 -4.68
CA GLN A 120 -18.02 9.15 -4.53
C GLN A 120 -17.15 10.40 -4.48
N VAL A 121 -16.02 10.37 -3.78
CA VAL A 121 -15.09 11.50 -3.70
C VAL A 121 -14.09 11.50 -4.86
N GLY A 122 -13.63 10.32 -5.28
CA GLY A 122 -12.58 10.18 -6.28
C GLY A 122 -13.02 10.49 -7.71
N LEU A 123 -14.31 10.37 -8.03
CA LEU A 123 -14.82 10.69 -9.37
C LEU A 123 -15.23 12.15 -9.54
N GLN A 124 -15.27 12.95 -8.45
CA GLN A 124 -15.63 14.36 -8.58
C GLN A 124 -14.73 15.09 -9.59
N GLY A 125 -15.34 15.90 -10.44
CA GLY A 125 -14.64 16.64 -11.48
C GLY A 125 -14.13 15.82 -12.68
N MET A 126 -14.23 14.48 -12.63
CA MET A 126 -13.89 13.64 -13.77
C MET A 126 -14.84 13.89 -14.93
N LYS A 127 -14.32 14.07 -16.14
CA LYS A 127 -15.12 14.35 -17.33
C LYS A 127 -15.36 13.10 -18.16
N VAL A 128 -16.52 13.05 -18.83
CA VAL A 128 -16.84 11.99 -19.80
C VAL A 128 -15.73 11.87 -20.84
N THR A 129 -15.44 10.66 -21.29
CA THR A 129 -14.30 10.22 -22.11
C THR A 129 -12.94 10.20 -21.38
N GLY A 130 -12.90 10.63 -20.12
CA GLY A 130 -11.69 10.56 -19.31
C GLY A 130 -11.43 9.16 -18.78
N THR A 131 -10.16 8.91 -18.43
CA THR A 131 -9.71 7.73 -17.71
C THR A 131 -8.95 8.17 -16.46
N ARG A 132 -9.38 7.64 -15.32
CA ARG A 132 -8.83 7.96 -13.99
C ARG A 132 -8.44 6.70 -13.25
N ARG A 133 -7.30 6.77 -12.58
CA ARG A 133 -6.88 5.77 -11.61
C ARG A 133 -7.20 6.30 -10.22
N LEU A 134 -7.76 5.44 -9.36
CA LEU A 134 -8.02 5.74 -7.96
C LEU A 134 -7.26 4.78 -7.07
N LEU A 135 -6.55 5.30 -6.06
CA LEU A 135 -6.06 4.50 -4.93
C LEU A 135 -6.97 4.84 -3.74
N ILE A 136 -7.57 3.80 -3.19
CA ILE A 136 -8.63 3.95 -2.18
C ILE A 136 -8.18 3.21 -0.92
N PRO A 137 -7.97 3.93 0.21
CA PRO A 137 -7.66 3.28 1.48
C PRO A 137 -8.89 2.56 2.03
N PRO A 138 -8.69 1.58 2.95
CA PRO A 138 -9.76 0.70 3.43
C PRO A 138 -10.99 1.44 3.96
N GLU A 139 -10.81 2.54 4.68
CA GLU A 139 -11.90 3.35 5.26
C GLU A 139 -12.81 4.00 4.23
N TYR A 140 -12.34 4.16 2.99
CA TYR A 140 -13.11 4.63 1.84
C TYR A 140 -13.45 3.50 0.86
N GLY A 141 -12.99 2.27 1.16
CA GLY A 141 -13.24 1.07 0.39
C GLY A 141 -14.21 0.11 1.12
N TYR A 142 -13.71 -1.09 1.43
CA TYR A 142 -14.50 -2.16 2.06
C TYR A 142 -14.18 -2.36 3.55
N GLY A 143 -13.39 -1.48 4.15
CA GLY A 143 -13.09 -1.45 5.58
C GLY A 143 -12.38 -2.68 6.12
N ALA A 144 -12.49 -2.87 7.44
CA ALA A 144 -11.87 -4.00 8.12
C ALA A 144 -12.54 -5.36 7.82
N ALA A 145 -13.79 -5.34 7.37
CA ALA A 145 -14.52 -6.57 7.03
C ALA A 145 -14.15 -7.13 5.66
N GLY A 146 -13.72 -6.27 4.70
CA GLY A 146 -13.55 -6.65 3.31
C GLY A 146 -14.87 -6.90 2.59
N ASN A 147 -14.83 -7.46 1.38
CA ASN A 147 -16.02 -7.85 0.61
C ASN A 147 -15.66 -8.89 -0.46
N GLY A 148 -16.24 -10.09 -0.37
CA GLY A 148 -15.99 -11.18 -1.31
C GLY A 148 -14.49 -11.49 -1.46
N PRO A 149 -13.88 -11.29 -2.65
CA PRO A 149 -12.46 -11.54 -2.86
C PRO A 149 -11.53 -10.46 -2.27
N VAL A 150 -12.08 -9.34 -1.78
CA VAL A 150 -11.30 -8.25 -1.19
C VAL A 150 -11.13 -8.50 0.31
N PRO A 151 -9.89 -8.71 0.81
CA PRO A 151 -9.66 -8.90 2.23
C PRO A 151 -9.93 -7.62 3.03
N GLY A 152 -10.13 -7.80 4.35
CA GLY A 152 -10.23 -6.66 5.25
C GLY A 152 -8.97 -5.81 5.26
N ASN A 153 -9.13 -4.51 5.45
CA ASN A 153 -8.06 -3.52 5.51
C ASN A 153 -7.19 -3.40 4.23
N ALA A 154 -7.71 -3.83 3.08
CA ALA A 154 -6.99 -3.72 1.81
C ALA A 154 -7.09 -2.33 1.21
N ASN A 155 -5.95 -1.78 0.78
CA ASN A 155 -5.89 -0.70 -0.18
C ASN A 155 -6.33 -1.20 -1.57
N LEU A 156 -7.00 -0.37 -2.34
CA LEU A 156 -7.56 -0.74 -3.65
C LEU A 156 -7.03 0.16 -4.75
N LEU A 157 -6.79 -0.41 -5.92
CA LEU A 157 -6.58 0.36 -7.15
C LEU A 157 -7.77 0.11 -8.08
N PHE A 158 -8.36 1.20 -8.60
CA PHE A 158 -9.29 1.12 -9.71
C PHE A 158 -8.77 1.90 -10.92
N ASN A 159 -8.90 1.30 -12.08
CA ASN A 159 -8.77 2.00 -13.36
C ASN A 159 -10.19 2.21 -13.89
N ILE A 160 -10.59 3.45 -14.14
CA ILE A 160 -11.98 3.81 -14.45
C ILE A 160 -12.01 4.67 -15.71
N THR A 161 -12.85 4.30 -16.66
CA THR A 161 -13.19 5.12 -17.84
C THR A 161 -14.63 5.59 -17.72
N LEU A 162 -14.85 6.89 -17.66
CA LEU A 162 -16.18 7.49 -17.56
C LEU A 162 -16.79 7.63 -18.95
N GLN A 163 -17.89 6.93 -19.19
CA GLN A 163 -18.58 6.90 -20.49
C GLN A 163 -19.75 7.90 -20.54
N GLN A 164 -20.47 8.09 -19.41
CA GLN A 164 -21.63 8.98 -19.35
C GLN A 164 -21.89 9.45 -17.93
N VAL A 165 -22.48 10.63 -17.79
CA VAL A 165 -23.09 11.17 -16.57
C VAL A 165 -24.58 11.31 -16.82
N GLY A 166 -25.41 10.81 -15.87
CA GLY A 166 -26.88 10.83 -16.03
C GLY A 166 -27.37 9.73 -16.97
N CYS A 167 -26.98 8.48 -16.74
CA CYS A 167 -27.53 7.36 -17.52
C CYS A 167 -28.85 6.80 -16.87
#